data_75c2e5589e1834d8d6c7e88b10e8b5b1
#
_entry.id   75c2e5589e1834d8d6c7e88b10e8b5b1
#
_cell.length_a   1.000
_cell.length_b   1.000
_cell.length_c   1.000
_cell.angle_alpha   90.00
_cell.angle_beta   90.00
_cell.angle_gamma   90.00
#
_symmetry.space_group_name_H-M   'P 1'
#
loop_
_entity.id
_entity.type
_entity.pdbx_description
1 polymer ?
#
loop_
_entity_poly.entity_id
_entity_poly.type
_entity_poly.pdbx_seq_one_letter_code
_entity_poly.pdbx_strand_id
1 'polypeptide(L)'
;MAKQTINIGSSANDGTGSTLREAFDICNDNFTEIYGGTTSALGFKAEGTNFTGSLLIGHSTTGTIDNAFYNTALGIGALDALTTGDTNVAVGYNAGTSINSGETNVVIGAYSGDALTTG
;
A
#
# COMPACT_ATOMS: atom_id res chain seq x y z
N MET A 1 -1.08 -13.25 -0.33
CA MET A 1 -0.64 -14.60 -0.77
C MET A 1 0.85 -14.77 -0.55
N ALA A 2 1.34 -15.99 -0.34
CA ALA A 2 2.77 -16.22 -0.19
C ALA A 2 3.42 -16.29 -1.58
N LYS A 3 4.65 -15.78 -1.70
CA LYS A 3 5.48 -15.91 -2.90
C LYS A 3 5.45 -17.35 -3.42
N GLN A 4 5.03 -17.53 -4.65
CA GLN A 4 5.11 -18.83 -5.33
C GLN A 4 6.48 -18.99 -6.00
N THR A 5 7.03 -20.18 -5.96
CA THR A 5 8.34 -20.48 -6.52
C THR A 5 8.17 -21.42 -7.72
N ILE A 6 8.67 -21.02 -8.87
CA ILE A 6 8.75 -21.88 -10.05
C ILE A 6 9.77 -22.99 -9.76
N ASN A 7 9.35 -24.24 -9.87
CA ASN A 7 10.28 -25.37 -9.78
C ASN A 7 11.03 -25.53 -11.11
N ILE A 8 12.31 -25.23 -11.12
CA ILE A 8 13.16 -25.34 -12.31
C ILE A 8 13.76 -26.76 -12.51
N GLY A 9 13.39 -27.73 -11.65
CA GLY A 9 14.00 -29.07 -11.64
C GLY A 9 15.37 -29.08 -10.97
N SER A 10 15.98 -30.26 -10.90
CA SER A 10 17.32 -30.46 -10.31
C SER A 10 18.43 -30.43 -11.37
N SER A 11 18.09 -30.68 -12.63
CA SER A 11 19.01 -30.58 -13.78
C SER A 11 18.24 -30.31 -15.06
N ALA A 12 18.93 -29.89 -16.11
CA ALA A 12 18.30 -29.58 -17.40
C ALA A 12 17.60 -30.83 -17.98
N ASN A 13 16.32 -30.69 -18.33
CA ASN A 13 15.48 -31.73 -18.94
C ASN A 13 15.25 -33.00 -18.09
N ASP A 14 15.31 -32.90 -16.78
CA ASP A 14 15.04 -34.02 -15.87
C ASP A 14 13.54 -34.37 -15.73
N GLY A 15 12.66 -33.55 -16.29
CA GLY A 15 11.20 -33.73 -16.22
C GLY A 15 10.58 -33.45 -14.85
N THR A 16 11.32 -32.90 -13.89
CA THR A 16 10.85 -32.63 -12.52
C THR A 16 10.45 -31.19 -12.29
N GLY A 17 10.70 -30.29 -13.23
CA GLY A 17 10.32 -28.88 -13.17
C GLY A 17 8.85 -28.64 -13.49
N SER A 18 8.37 -27.45 -13.18
CA SER A 18 7.05 -26.99 -13.58
C SER A 18 6.91 -26.94 -15.11
N THR A 19 5.74 -27.28 -15.62
CA THR A 19 5.47 -27.11 -17.05
C THR A 19 5.56 -25.64 -17.43
N LEU A 20 5.79 -25.35 -18.72
CA LEU A 20 5.87 -23.97 -19.20
C LEU A 20 4.62 -23.16 -18.85
N ARG A 21 3.44 -23.79 -18.95
CA ARG A 21 2.17 -23.16 -18.58
C ARG A 21 2.14 -22.82 -17.09
N GLU A 22 2.44 -23.77 -16.23
CA GLU A 22 2.48 -23.56 -14.77
C GLU A 22 3.50 -22.48 -14.40
N ALA A 23 4.67 -22.47 -15.04
CA ALA A 23 5.67 -21.43 -14.80
C ALA A 23 5.15 -20.03 -15.16
N PHE A 24 4.44 -19.88 -16.27
CA PHE A 24 3.83 -18.59 -16.64
C PHE A 24 2.66 -18.20 -15.73
N ASP A 25 1.82 -19.14 -15.31
CA ASP A 25 0.74 -18.89 -14.37
C ASP A 25 1.31 -18.38 -13.03
N ILE A 26 2.36 -19.00 -12.51
CA ILE A 26 3.07 -18.56 -11.31
C ILE A 26 3.68 -17.16 -11.49
N CYS A 27 4.26 -16.85 -12.65
CA CYS A 27 4.74 -15.50 -12.95
C CYS A 27 3.60 -14.48 -12.94
N ASN A 28 2.49 -14.78 -13.61
CA ASN A 28 1.34 -13.90 -13.67
C ASN A 28 0.72 -13.66 -12.28
N ASP A 29 0.62 -14.71 -11.46
CA ASP A 29 0.13 -14.59 -10.09
C ASP A 29 1.03 -13.68 -9.24
N ASN A 30 2.36 -13.84 -9.34
CA ASN A 30 3.31 -12.99 -8.63
C ASN A 30 3.23 -11.53 -9.11
N PHE A 31 3.06 -11.29 -10.42
CA PHE A 31 2.86 -9.94 -10.95
C PHE A 31 1.51 -9.36 -10.53
N THR A 32 0.44 -10.14 -10.56
CA THR A 32 -0.88 -9.71 -10.08
C THR A 32 -0.83 -9.33 -8.60
N GLU A 33 -0.09 -10.08 -7.79
CA GLU A 33 0.12 -9.74 -6.37
C GLU A 33 0.87 -8.42 -6.19
N ILE A 34 1.90 -8.16 -7.02
CA ILE A 34 2.69 -6.92 -6.96
C ILE A 34 1.88 -5.71 -7.46
N TYR A 35 1.16 -5.84 -8.57
CA TYR A 35 0.45 -4.73 -9.21
C TYR A 35 -1.02 -4.62 -8.82
N GLY A 36 -1.60 -5.67 -8.24
CA GLY A 36 -3.02 -5.70 -7.83
C GLY A 36 -3.37 -4.86 -6.61
N GLY A 37 -2.42 -4.15 -6.03
CA GLY A 37 -2.66 -3.24 -4.91
C GLY A 37 -3.10 -3.90 -3.59
N THR A 38 -3.10 -5.22 -3.52
CA THR A 38 -3.40 -5.99 -2.30
C THR A 38 -2.13 -6.50 -1.63
N THR A 39 -1.01 -5.83 -1.82
CA THR A 39 0.26 -6.22 -1.21
C THR A 39 0.26 -5.90 0.26
N SER A 40 -0.34 -6.77 1.06
CA SER A 40 -0.23 -6.73 2.51
C SER A 40 1.23 -6.78 3.01
N ALA A 41 2.17 -7.14 2.15
CA ALA A 41 3.56 -7.33 2.54
C ALA A 41 4.35 -6.03 2.71
N LEU A 42 4.00 -4.97 2.01
CA LEU A 42 4.72 -3.68 2.06
C LEU A 42 3.84 -2.51 2.53
N GLY A 43 2.52 -2.71 2.70
CA GLY A 43 1.62 -1.64 3.12
C GLY A 43 1.80 -0.37 2.25
N PHE A 44 1.88 -0.57 0.95
CA PHE A 44 2.13 0.50 -0.01
C PHE A 44 0.88 0.78 -0.82
N LYS A 45 0.38 1.99 -0.76
CA LYS A 45 -0.70 2.47 -1.61
C LYS A 45 -0.21 3.67 -2.40
N ALA A 46 -0.20 3.52 -3.70
CA ALA A 46 0.10 4.59 -4.65
C ALA A 46 -1.15 4.92 -5.46
N GLU A 47 -1.08 5.96 -6.24
CA GLU A 47 -2.16 6.55 -7.03
C GLU A 47 -3.25 5.59 -7.54
N GLY A 48 -4.49 6.07 -7.56
CA GLY A 48 -5.64 5.36 -8.07
C GLY A 48 -6.83 6.30 -8.23
N THR A 49 -7.97 5.78 -8.65
CA THR A 49 -9.22 6.54 -8.71
C THR A 49 -9.52 7.10 -7.31
N ASN A 50 -9.84 8.39 -7.22
CA ASN A 50 -10.10 9.12 -5.97
C ASN A 50 -8.88 9.22 -5.01
N PHE A 51 -7.66 8.92 -5.50
CA PHE A 51 -6.43 9.00 -4.72
C PHE A 51 -5.25 9.45 -5.58
N THR A 52 -5.43 10.50 -6.39
CA THR A 52 -4.43 10.97 -7.35
C THR A 52 -3.31 11.75 -6.65
N GLY A 53 -2.08 11.56 -7.12
CA GLY A 53 -0.90 12.26 -6.61
C GLY A 53 -0.53 11.92 -5.16
N SER A 54 -1.01 10.81 -4.64
CA SER A 54 -0.84 10.42 -3.24
C SER A 54 0.01 9.17 -3.07
N LEU A 55 0.69 9.07 -1.93
CA LEU A 55 1.54 7.94 -1.56
C LEU A 55 1.41 7.62 -0.07
N LEU A 56 0.93 6.42 0.25
CA LEU A 56 0.87 5.91 1.62
C LEU A 56 1.74 4.65 1.74
N ILE A 57 2.67 4.65 2.69
CA ILE A 57 3.56 3.51 3.00
C ILE A 57 3.37 3.11 4.46
N GLY A 58 3.17 1.82 4.70
CA GLY A 58 2.96 1.28 6.03
C GLY A 58 1.48 1.05 6.38
N HIS A 59 0.59 1.20 5.43
CA HIS A 59 -0.85 0.99 5.58
C HIS A 59 -1.29 -0.42 5.20
N SER A 60 -1.96 -1.11 6.09
CA SER A 60 -2.65 -2.38 5.80
C SER A 60 -4.14 -2.20 5.53
N THR A 61 -4.74 -1.15 6.09
CA THR A 61 -6.15 -0.82 5.90
C THR A 61 -6.29 0.68 5.78
N THR A 62 -6.77 1.16 4.67
CA THR A 62 -7.28 2.52 4.55
C THR A 62 -8.79 2.47 4.65
N GLY A 63 -9.41 3.44 5.31
CA GLY A 63 -10.84 3.69 5.17
C GLY A 63 -11.24 3.84 3.71
N THR A 64 -12.50 4.10 3.43
CA THR A 64 -12.96 4.41 2.08
C THR A 64 -12.39 5.76 1.67
N ILE A 65 -11.31 5.74 0.89
CA ILE A 65 -10.74 6.96 0.32
C ILE A 65 -11.64 7.41 -0.84
N ASP A 66 -12.12 8.63 -0.76
CA ASP A 66 -12.94 9.27 -1.77
C ASP A 66 -12.47 10.71 -2.01
N ASN A 67 -11.90 10.95 -3.18
CA ASN A 67 -11.34 12.25 -3.56
C ASN A 67 -10.27 12.82 -2.60
N ALA A 68 -9.39 11.98 -2.08
CA ALA A 68 -8.25 12.40 -1.25
C ALA A 68 -6.99 12.51 -2.10
N PHE A 69 -6.60 13.73 -2.48
CA PHE A 69 -5.53 13.99 -3.43
C PHE A 69 -4.25 14.50 -2.76
N TYR A 70 -3.09 14.20 -3.37
CA TYR A 70 -1.78 14.78 -3.01
C TYR A 70 -1.35 14.51 -1.56
N ASN A 71 -1.74 13.38 -0.98
CA ASN A 71 -1.36 13.00 0.37
C ASN A 71 -0.08 12.17 0.39
N THR A 72 0.76 12.37 1.38
CA THR A 72 1.97 11.58 1.61
C THR A 72 1.97 11.04 3.02
N ALA A 73 1.96 9.71 3.18
CA ALA A 73 2.07 9.08 4.48
C ALA A 73 3.20 8.06 4.51
N LEU A 74 3.99 8.10 5.56
CA LEU A 74 5.06 7.14 5.81
C LEU A 74 5.02 6.68 7.28
N GLY A 75 4.54 5.48 7.50
CA GLY A 75 4.44 4.87 8.82
C GLY A 75 3.17 4.06 9.00
N ILE A 76 3.23 3.05 9.87
CA ILE A 76 2.06 2.25 10.21
C ILE A 76 1.01 3.17 10.86
N GLY A 77 -0.22 3.17 10.32
CA GLY A 77 -1.32 3.99 10.80
C GLY A 77 -1.21 5.50 10.48
N ALA A 78 -0.20 5.95 9.71
CA ALA A 78 -0.14 7.33 9.26
C ALA A 78 -1.29 7.63 8.29
N LEU A 79 -2.12 8.66 8.58
CA LEU A 79 -3.35 9.01 7.83
C LEU A 79 -4.37 7.85 7.72
N ASP A 80 -4.51 7.01 8.76
CA ASP A 80 -5.37 5.83 8.71
C ASP A 80 -6.87 6.16 8.51
N ALA A 81 -7.34 7.27 9.06
CA ALA A 81 -8.73 7.70 8.94
C ALA A 81 -9.03 8.51 7.66
N LEU A 82 -8.03 8.73 6.79
CA LEU A 82 -8.18 9.61 5.64
C LEU A 82 -9.32 9.15 4.71
N THR A 83 -10.24 10.06 4.40
CA THR A 83 -11.34 9.82 3.45
C THR A 83 -11.39 10.84 2.32
N THR A 84 -11.44 12.13 2.63
CA THR A 84 -11.58 13.23 1.65
C THR A 84 -10.54 14.33 1.82
N GLY A 85 -9.64 14.23 2.80
CA GLY A 85 -8.62 15.26 3.05
C GLY A 85 -7.55 15.30 1.96
N ASP A 86 -7.12 16.49 1.60
CA ASP A 86 -6.13 16.73 0.55
C ASP A 86 -4.82 17.30 1.10
N THR A 87 -3.74 17.08 0.37
CA THR A 87 -2.45 17.75 0.57
C THR A 87 -1.85 17.59 1.98
N ASN A 88 -2.08 16.46 2.63
CA ASN A 88 -1.51 16.18 3.93
C ASN A 88 -0.17 15.43 3.83
N VAL A 89 0.74 15.72 4.73
CA VAL A 89 2.00 15.00 4.93
C VAL A 89 2.04 14.45 6.36
N ALA A 90 2.14 13.12 6.48
CA ALA A 90 2.26 12.46 7.78
C ALA A 90 3.44 11.47 7.79
N VAL A 91 4.36 11.65 8.71
CA VAL A 91 5.53 10.78 8.85
C VAL A 91 5.69 10.33 10.30
N GLY A 92 5.54 9.03 10.53
CA GLY A 92 5.67 8.41 11.85
C GLY A 92 4.56 7.43 12.16
N TYR A 93 4.76 6.60 13.18
CA TYR A 93 3.74 5.66 13.65
C TYR A 93 2.51 6.43 14.14
N ASN A 94 1.33 6.14 13.58
CA ASN A 94 0.06 6.82 13.88
C ASN A 94 0.09 8.36 13.72
N ALA A 95 0.98 8.89 12.87
CA ALA A 95 0.99 10.32 12.56
C ALA A 95 -0.29 10.71 11.83
N GLY A 96 -1.04 11.68 12.36
CA GLY A 96 -2.30 12.14 11.76
C GLY A 96 -3.36 11.03 11.63
N THR A 97 -3.35 10.03 12.48
CA THR A 97 -4.21 8.84 12.37
C THR A 97 -5.70 9.16 12.39
N SER A 98 -6.11 10.29 12.94
CA SER A 98 -7.52 10.74 12.98
C SER A 98 -7.87 11.76 11.88
N ILE A 99 -6.92 12.19 11.06
CA ILE A 99 -7.20 13.13 9.97
C ILE A 99 -8.10 12.42 8.95
N ASN A 100 -9.33 12.90 8.84
CA ASN A 100 -10.36 12.34 7.99
C ASN A 100 -10.57 13.21 6.73
N SER A 101 -10.93 14.49 6.94
CA SER A 101 -11.20 15.48 5.90
C SER A 101 -10.33 16.73 6.03
N GLY A 102 -9.36 16.72 6.92
CA GLY A 102 -8.41 17.84 7.08
C GLY A 102 -7.52 18.01 5.85
N GLU A 103 -7.19 19.24 5.54
CA GLU A 103 -6.38 19.58 4.36
C GLU A 103 -5.11 20.31 4.79
N THR A 104 -4.04 20.14 4.00
CA THR A 104 -2.82 20.94 4.11
C THR A 104 -2.10 20.79 5.48
N ASN A 105 -2.24 19.65 6.12
CA ASN A 105 -1.57 19.39 7.39
C ASN A 105 -0.19 18.76 7.17
N VAL A 106 0.77 19.16 7.99
CA VAL A 106 2.09 18.50 8.07
C VAL A 106 2.29 18.01 9.50
N VAL A 107 2.29 16.70 9.68
CA VAL A 107 2.47 16.04 10.97
C VAL A 107 3.64 15.06 10.90
N ILE A 108 4.67 15.30 11.71
CA ILE A 108 5.89 14.50 11.75
C ILE A 108 6.19 14.07 13.17
N GLY A 109 6.35 12.78 13.38
CA GLY A 109 6.61 12.16 14.67
C GLY A 109 5.53 11.13 15.04
N ALA A 110 5.88 10.15 15.86
CA ALA A 110 4.92 9.17 16.34
C ALA A 110 3.81 9.85 17.15
N TYR A 111 2.55 9.51 16.82
CA TYR A 111 1.33 10.08 17.39
C TYR A 111 1.18 11.62 17.20
N SER A 112 2.00 12.24 16.35
CA SER A 112 1.82 13.65 16.03
C SER A 112 0.47 13.86 15.33
N GLY A 113 -0.32 14.83 15.81
CA GLY A 113 -1.64 15.12 15.23
C GLY A 113 -2.66 13.98 15.34
N ASP A 114 -2.53 13.06 16.31
CA ASP A 114 -3.41 11.89 16.47
C ASP A 114 -4.87 12.25 16.83
N ALA A 115 -5.10 13.42 17.40
CA ALA A 115 -6.43 13.95 17.70
C ALA A 115 -6.95 14.95 16.64
N LEU A 116 -6.16 15.23 15.59
CA LEU A 116 -6.53 16.17 14.55
C LEU A 116 -7.46 15.46 13.55
N THR A 117 -8.66 15.97 13.36
CA THR A 117 -9.67 15.36 12.46
C THR A 117 -9.88 16.17 11.19
N THR A 118 -9.99 17.48 11.29
CA THR A 118 -10.32 18.38 10.19
C THR A 118 -9.25 19.41 9.88
N GLY A 119 -8.23 19.55 10.70
CA GLY A 119 -7.07 20.44 10.46
C GLY A 119 -7.37 21.91 10.55
#